data_2b3b49f3c1581d27693ad64a42842281
#
_entry.id   2b3b49f3c1581d27693ad64a42842281
#
_cell.length_a   1.000
_cell.length_b   1.000
_cell.length_c   1.000
_cell.angle_alpha   90.00
_cell.angle_beta   90.00
_cell.angle_gamma   90.00
#
_symmetry.space_group_name_H-M   'P 1'
#
loop_
_entity.id
_entity.type
_entity.pdbx_description
1 polymer ?
#
loop_
_entity_poly.entity_id
_entity_poly.type
_entity_poly.pdbx_seq_one_letter_code
_entity_poly.pdbx_strand_id
1 'polypeptide(L)'
;MLEKVVVPLMPMTEAFELGVACEVFGFDRSDEDLPTYDFSLIAAVPSPIRTRFGYGIDVPYNLDALDDADLIIVSAGGTYAADDYMCAPRPDSSADPLLLKLQEAVARGAKVASLCTGAFILGAAGLLDGKRCTTHWRHAQRLADAYPDAKVDPDVLYVDEDPVFTSAGTAAGIDLCLHIVRKEQGSRVANGIARRMVVPPHRDGGQAQYVASPLATVPDTTLSPLLDWMTAHLAENLTVTRVAARANMSPRTFARRFQSETGATPARWLSDQRVLAAQHLLENSDLPVDVIAERVGFGGGAVLRQHFLRLRCTTPQAYRRTFRAVTQPESPSA
;
A
#
# COMPACT_ATOMS: atom_id res chain seq x y z
N MET A 1 12.29 18.54 -1.38
CA MET A 1 11.02 18.39 -0.59
C MET A 1 9.98 18.01 -1.62
N LEU A 2 9.02 17.16 -1.30
CA LEU A 2 7.99 16.75 -2.27
C LEU A 2 6.94 17.87 -2.38
N GLU A 3 6.89 18.53 -3.52
CA GLU A 3 5.98 19.67 -3.78
C GLU A 3 5.13 19.42 -5.04
N LYS A 4 5.76 19.03 -6.16
CA LYS A 4 5.06 18.82 -7.43
C LYS A 4 4.85 17.33 -7.73
N VAL A 5 3.57 16.94 -7.88
CA VAL A 5 3.15 15.57 -8.17
C VAL A 5 2.37 15.52 -9.48
N VAL A 6 2.82 14.71 -10.42
CA VAL A 6 2.20 14.59 -11.75
C VAL A 6 1.78 13.16 -12.02
N VAL A 7 0.57 13.00 -12.57
CA VAL A 7 0.01 11.69 -12.94
C VAL A 7 -0.28 11.67 -14.44
N PRO A 8 0.55 11.01 -15.27
CA PRO A 8 0.28 10.83 -16.68
C PRO A 8 -0.82 9.77 -16.88
N LEU A 9 -1.89 10.15 -17.54
CA LEU A 9 -3.01 9.28 -17.87
C LEU A 9 -2.84 8.67 -19.25
N MET A 10 -3.13 7.39 -19.35
CA MET A 10 -3.05 6.59 -20.56
C MET A 10 -4.41 5.98 -20.88
N PRO A 11 -4.63 5.49 -22.12
CA PRO A 11 -5.83 4.73 -22.45
C PRO A 11 -6.05 3.58 -21.49
N MET A 12 -7.29 3.26 -21.19
CA MET A 12 -7.68 2.20 -20.24
C MET A 12 -7.24 2.46 -18.80
N THR A 13 -7.01 3.73 -18.42
CA THR A 13 -6.71 4.11 -17.04
C THR A 13 -7.73 3.49 -16.08
N GLU A 14 -7.23 2.88 -15.02
CA GLU A 14 -8.05 2.31 -13.94
C GLU A 14 -8.45 3.41 -12.96
N ALA A 15 -9.76 3.53 -12.74
CA ALA A 15 -10.32 4.63 -11.95
C ALA A 15 -9.90 4.58 -10.47
N PHE A 16 -9.72 3.38 -9.92
CA PHE A 16 -9.37 3.23 -8.52
C PHE A 16 -7.94 3.72 -8.25
N GLU A 17 -6.97 3.30 -9.05
CA GLU A 17 -5.58 3.71 -8.92
C GLU A 17 -5.41 5.22 -9.15
N LEU A 18 -6.12 5.77 -10.12
CA LEU A 18 -6.17 7.21 -10.32
C LEU A 18 -6.77 7.91 -9.09
N GLY A 19 -7.88 7.39 -8.55
CA GLY A 19 -8.51 7.90 -7.34
C GLY A 19 -7.57 7.90 -6.14
N VAL A 20 -6.74 6.87 -5.99
CA VAL A 20 -5.72 6.81 -4.92
C VAL A 20 -4.74 7.98 -5.02
N ALA A 21 -4.21 8.26 -6.20
CA ALA A 21 -3.30 9.39 -6.40
C ALA A 21 -3.99 10.74 -6.12
N CYS A 22 -5.22 10.92 -6.62
CA CYS A 22 -6.04 12.10 -6.37
C CYS A 22 -6.31 12.29 -4.86
N GLU A 23 -6.69 11.23 -4.17
CA GLU A 23 -7.00 11.28 -2.74
C GLU A 23 -5.76 11.61 -1.90
N VAL A 24 -4.61 11.03 -2.18
CA VAL A 24 -3.41 11.27 -1.38
C VAL A 24 -2.80 12.64 -1.66
N PHE A 25 -2.72 13.05 -2.93
CA PHE A 25 -1.94 14.22 -3.34
C PHE A 25 -2.78 15.38 -3.89
N GLY A 26 -4.00 15.13 -4.36
CA GLY A 26 -4.81 16.15 -5.05
C GLY A 26 -5.70 16.99 -4.14
N PHE A 27 -5.95 16.55 -2.88
CA PHE A 27 -6.79 17.30 -1.96
C PHE A 27 -6.05 18.39 -1.21
N ASP A 28 -6.63 19.58 -1.12
CA ASP A 28 -6.20 20.61 -0.18
C ASP A 28 -6.58 20.17 1.26
N ARG A 29 -5.58 20.13 2.12
CA ARG A 29 -5.70 19.78 3.55
C ARG A 29 -5.06 20.82 4.45
N SER A 30 -4.99 22.05 3.96
CA SER A 30 -4.43 23.19 4.72
C SER A 30 -5.23 23.48 5.99
N ASP A 31 -6.53 23.11 6.02
CA ASP A 31 -7.39 23.17 7.20
C ASP A 31 -6.95 22.28 8.37
N GLU A 32 -6.10 21.27 8.10
CA GLU A 32 -5.53 20.37 9.10
C GLU A 32 -4.00 20.59 9.32
N ASP A 33 -3.46 21.73 8.91
CA ASP A 33 -2.02 22.01 8.93
C ASP A 33 -1.18 20.93 8.19
N LEU A 34 -1.73 20.36 7.12
CA LEU A 34 -1.05 19.42 6.25
C LEU A 34 -0.59 20.13 4.97
N PRO A 35 0.52 19.67 4.36
CA PRO A 35 1.00 20.27 3.12
C PRO A 35 0.02 20.03 1.98
N THR A 36 -0.06 21.00 1.09
CA THR A 36 -0.69 20.89 -0.22
C THR A 36 0.38 20.60 -1.27
N TYR A 37 0.00 19.90 -2.32
CA TYR A 37 0.88 19.60 -3.44
C TYR A 37 0.43 20.36 -4.68
N ASP A 38 1.37 20.79 -5.52
CA ASP A 38 1.10 21.15 -6.91
C ASP A 38 0.81 19.84 -7.68
N PHE A 39 -0.47 19.44 -7.63
CA PHE A 39 -0.94 18.17 -8.18
C PHE A 39 -1.58 18.38 -9.55
N SER A 40 -1.12 17.63 -10.55
CA SER A 40 -1.69 17.71 -11.88
C SER A 40 -1.90 16.34 -12.53
N LEU A 41 -3.03 16.21 -13.22
CA LEU A 41 -3.32 15.14 -14.15
C LEU A 41 -3.02 15.63 -15.56
N ILE A 42 -2.28 14.84 -16.31
CA ILE A 42 -1.97 15.13 -17.70
C ILE A 42 -2.33 13.95 -18.59
N ALA A 43 -2.65 14.21 -19.85
CA ALA A 43 -2.80 13.14 -20.84
C ALA A 43 -1.42 12.78 -21.43
N ALA A 44 -1.08 11.51 -21.42
CA ALA A 44 0.13 11.01 -22.09
C ALA A 44 -0.10 10.71 -23.58
N VAL A 45 -1.36 10.73 -24.02
CA VAL A 45 -1.81 10.61 -25.40
C VAL A 45 -2.91 11.64 -25.65
N PRO A 46 -3.29 11.96 -26.90
CA PRO A 46 -4.37 12.90 -27.17
C PRO A 46 -5.66 12.59 -26.40
N SER A 47 -6.22 13.60 -25.73
CA SER A 47 -7.49 13.54 -24.94
C SER A 47 -8.70 13.41 -25.88
N PRO A 48 -9.86 12.86 -25.44
CA PRO A 48 -10.11 12.36 -24.08
C PRO A 48 -9.55 10.95 -23.83
N ILE A 49 -9.05 10.73 -22.60
CA ILE A 49 -8.56 9.42 -22.17
C ILE A 49 -9.76 8.53 -21.86
N ARG A 50 -9.88 7.38 -22.52
CA ARG A 50 -10.91 6.38 -22.22
C ARG A 50 -10.47 5.49 -21.05
N THR A 51 -11.33 5.41 -20.04
CA THR A 51 -11.14 4.47 -18.94
C THR A 51 -11.63 3.07 -19.31
N ARG A 52 -11.22 2.07 -18.54
CA ARG A 52 -11.74 0.69 -18.68
C ARG A 52 -13.27 0.62 -18.51
N PHE A 53 -13.85 1.54 -17.74
CA PHE A 53 -15.29 1.56 -17.44
C PHE A 53 -16.13 2.32 -18.47
N GLY A 54 -15.52 2.80 -19.54
CA GLY A 54 -16.22 3.39 -20.69
C GLY A 54 -16.47 4.90 -20.61
N TYR A 55 -16.22 5.56 -19.49
CA TYR A 55 -16.25 7.02 -19.44
C TYR A 55 -14.90 7.63 -19.87
N GLY A 56 -14.92 8.88 -20.30
CA GLY A 56 -13.73 9.63 -20.69
C GLY A 56 -13.27 10.58 -19.59
N ILE A 57 -11.98 10.81 -19.53
CA ILE A 57 -11.36 11.84 -18.69
C ILE A 57 -10.74 12.84 -19.67
N ASP A 58 -11.12 14.11 -19.52
CA ASP A 58 -10.59 15.21 -20.32
C ASP A 58 -9.58 16.00 -19.50
N VAL A 59 -8.30 15.86 -19.85
CA VAL A 59 -7.18 16.53 -19.22
C VAL A 59 -6.22 17.00 -20.30
N PRO A 60 -5.45 18.09 -20.08
CA PRO A 60 -4.54 18.61 -21.09
C PRO A 60 -3.44 17.58 -21.42
N TYR A 61 -3.14 17.41 -22.71
CA TYR A 61 -1.92 16.75 -23.17
C TYR A 61 -0.74 17.66 -22.87
N ASN A 62 0.10 17.26 -21.94
CA ASN A 62 1.23 18.08 -21.51
C ASN A 62 2.33 17.24 -20.86
N LEU A 63 3.15 16.57 -21.66
CA LEU A 63 4.28 15.80 -21.15
C LEU A 63 5.39 16.67 -20.54
N ASP A 64 5.45 17.95 -20.88
CA ASP A 64 6.45 18.87 -20.34
C ASP A 64 6.22 19.15 -18.84
N ALA A 65 5.01 18.88 -18.32
CA ALA A 65 4.74 18.94 -16.89
C ALA A 65 5.56 17.92 -16.07
N LEU A 66 6.13 16.91 -16.74
CA LEU A 66 7.02 15.92 -16.11
C LEU A 66 8.45 16.48 -15.89
N ASP A 67 8.84 17.58 -16.55
CA ASP A 67 10.21 18.08 -16.54
C ASP A 67 10.67 18.65 -15.20
N ASP A 68 9.75 19.11 -14.37
CA ASP A 68 9.99 19.67 -13.04
C ASP A 68 9.22 18.96 -11.94
N ALA A 69 8.62 17.80 -12.23
CA ALA A 69 7.94 16.98 -11.23
C ALA A 69 8.93 16.41 -10.21
N ASP A 70 8.57 16.46 -8.91
CA ASP A 70 9.30 15.77 -7.83
C ASP A 70 8.89 14.30 -7.74
N LEU A 71 7.61 14.01 -8.01
CA LEU A 71 7.04 12.66 -8.02
C LEU A 71 6.13 12.48 -9.23
N ILE A 72 6.37 11.41 -9.97
CA ILE A 72 5.51 10.97 -11.07
C ILE A 72 4.84 9.66 -10.66
N ILE A 73 3.49 9.60 -10.70
CA ILE A 73 2.73 8.40 -10.36
C ILE A 73 2.16 7.80 -11.64
N VAL A 74 2.71 6.67 -12.05
CA VAL A 74 2.24 5.90 -13.20
C VAL A 74 1.17 4.93 -12.73
N SER A 75 -0.11 5.30 -12.97
CA SER A 75 -1.24 4.45 -12.56
C SER A 75 -1.42 3.26 -13.51
N ALA A 76 -2.29 2.33 -13.10
CA ALA A 76 -2.69 1.22 -13.95
C ALA A 76 -3.44 1.73 -15.20
N GLY A 77 -3.12 1.14 -16.34
CA GLY A 77 -3.67 1.50 -17.65
C GLY A 77 -2.64 1.34 -18.75
N GLY A 78 -2.96 1.88 -19.90
CA GLY A 78 -2.10 1.83 -21.08
C GLY A 78 -2.15 0.49 -21.81
N THR A 79 -1.65 0.51 -23.02
CA THR A 79 -1.58 -0.68 -23.89
C THR A 79 -0.56 -1.70 -23.42
N TYR A 80 0.41 -1.28 -22.61
CA TYR A 80 1.47 -2.15 -22.05
C TYR A 80 0.94 -3.25 -21.12
N ALA A 81 -0.26 -3.06 -20.55
CA ALA A 81 -0.90 -4.02 -19.65
C ALA A 81 -2.03 -4.83 -20.33
N ALA A 82 -2.41 -4.49 -21.56
CA ALA A 82 -3.47 -5.19 -22.29
C ALA A 82 -3.02 -6.61 -22.70
N ASP A 83 -3.96 -7.55 -22.73
CA ASP A 83 -3.67 -8.95 -23.06
C ASP A 83 -3.09 -9.12 -24.47
N ASP A 84 -3.42 -8.21 -25.40
CA ASP A 84 -2.93 -8.21 -26.80
C ASP A 84 -1.45 -7.77 -26.93
N TYR A 85 -0.87 -7.15 -25.91
CA TYR A 85 0.55 -6.72 -25.90
C TYR A 85 1.49 -7.74 -25.24
N MET A 86 1.00 -8.92 -24.92
CA MET A 86 1.72 -9.98 -24.19
C MET A 86 3.00 -10.47 -24.88
N CYS A 87 3.13 -10.27 -26.20
CA CYS A 87 4.24 -10.77 -27.00
C CYS A 87 5.00 -9.66 -27.74
N ALA A 88 4.71 -8.38 -27.47
CA ALA A 88 5.48 -7.32 -28.11
C ALA A 88 6.89 -7.29 -27.51
N PRO A 89 7.94 -7.26 -28.33
CA PRO A 89 9.29 -6.96 -27.85
C PRO A 89 9.26 -5.62 -27.12
N ARG A 90 10.20 -5.42 -26.17
CA ARG A 90 10.37 -4.14 -25.48
C ARG A 90 10.23 -3.02 -26.53
N PRO A 91 9.24 -2.13 -26.42
CA PRO A 91 9.11 -1.04 -27.38
C PRO A 91 10.43 -0.28 -27.38
N ASP A 92 10.84 0.16 -28.57
CA ASP A 92 11.98 1.06 -28.66
C ASP A 92 11.66 2.31 -27.82
N SER A 93 12.24 2.38 -26.63
CA SER A 93 11.98 3.47 -25.69
C SER A 93 12.36 4.83 -26.28
N SER A 94 13.19 4.86 -27.33
CA SER A 94 13.55 6.07 -28.05
C SER A 94 12.39 6.66 -28.86
N ALA A 95 11.31 5.92 -29.06
CA ALA A 95 10.16 6.33 -29.88
C ALA A 95 8.94 6.77 -29.03
N ASP A 96 8.85 6.41 -27.74
CA ASP A 96 7.72 6.79 -26.89
C ASP A 96 8.10 7.99 -25.99
N PRO A 97 7.49 9.16 -26.21
CA PRO A 97 7.83 10.37 -25.47
C PRO A 97 7.62 10.25 -23.95
N LEU A 98 6.63 9.47 -23.48
CA LEU A 98 6.41 9.25 -22.06
C LEU A 98 7.57 8.48 -21.44
N LEU A 99 8.05 7.41 -22.10
CA LEU A 99 9.16 6.60 -21.58
C LEU A 99 10.45 7.42 -21.47
N LEU A 100 10.73 8.25 -22.46
CA LEU A 100 11.88 9.19 -22.45
C LEU A 100 11.78 10.17 -21.27
N LYS A 101 10.61 10.79 -21.09
CA LYS A 101 10.37 11.74 -19.98
C LYS A 101 10.52 11.08 -18.61
N LEU A 102 10.10 9.82 -18.45
CA LEU A 102 10.30 9.07 -17.20
C LEU A 102 11.78 8.80 -16.93
N GLN A 103 12.56 8.44 -17.95
CA GLN A 103 14.01 8.25 -17.84
C GLN A 103 14.72 9.56 -17.45
N GLU A 104 14.39 10.66 -18.13
CA GLU A 104 14.92 12.00 -17.84
C GLU A 104 14.58 12.45 -16.42
N ALA A 105 13.33 12.21 -15.98
CA ALA A 105 12.90 12.55 -14.64
C ALA A 105 13.71 11.81 -13.56
N VAL A 106 13.91 10.50 -13.71
CA VAL A 106 14.72 9.71 -12.79
C VAL A 106 16.18 10.15 -12.81
N ALA A 107 16.73 10.43 -14.00
CA ALA A 107 18.11 10.93 -14.14
C ALA A 107 18.32 12.31 -13.45
N ARG A 108 17.28 13.11 -13.38
CA ARG A 108 17.27 14.42 -12.69
C ARG A 108 17.10 14.27 -11.17
N GLY A 109 16.71 13.07 -10.68
CA GLY A 109 16.48 12.81 -9.26
C GLY A 109 15.02 12.86 -8.84
N ALA A 110 14.08 12.98 -9.78
CA ALA A 110 12.67 12.83 -9.49
C ALA A 110 12.34 11.39 -9.08
N LYS A 111 11.31 11.25 -8.25
CA LYS A 111 10.79 9.94 -7.86
C LYS A 111 9.72 9.48 -8.84
N VAL A 112 9.72 8.18 -9.14
CA VAL A 112 8.71 7.58 -10.00
C VAL A 112 8.07 6.40 -9.27
N ALA A 113 6.75 6.43 -9.14
CA ALA A 113 5.98 5.38 -8.50
C ALA A 113 5.03 4.71 -9.49
N SER A 114 4.92 3.39 -9.46
CA SER A 114 3.90 2.66 -10.22
C SER A 114 2.85 2.05 -9.33
N LEU A 115 1.60 2.14 -9.77
CA LEU A 115 0.47 1.46 -9.15
C LEU A 115 0.01 0.32 -10.08
N CYS A 116 -0.05 -0.90 -9.53
CA CYS A 116 -0.54 -2.08 -10.25
C CYS A 116 0.25 -2.33 -11.56
N THR A 117 -0.45 -2.37 -12.69
CA THR A 117 0.13 -2.59 -14.02
C THR A 117 0.95 -1.40 -14.56
N GLY A 118 0.96 -0.27 -13.89
CA GLY A 118 1.90 0.82 -14.17
C GLY A 118 3.37 0.39 -14.15
N ALA A 119 3.69 -0.71 -13.45
CA ALA A 119 5.02 -1.31 -13.44
C ALA A 119 5.51 -1.74 -14.83
N PHE A 120 4.61 -2.10 -15.74
CA PHE A 120 4.99 -2.45 -17.13
C PHE A 120 5.55 -1.24 -17.89
N ILE A 121 5.06 -0.05 -17.61
CA ILE A 121 5.57 1.19 -18.21
C ILE A 121 6.96 1.50 -17.67
N LEU A 122 7.18 1.32 -16.36
CA LEU A 122 8.51 1.48 -15.79
C LEU A 122 9.49 0.43 -16.33
N GLY A 123 9.03 -0.80 -16.57
CA GLY A 123 9.80 -1.84 -17.24
C GLY A 123 10.15 -1.45 -18.68
N ALA A 124 9.19 -0.94 -19.46
CA ALA A 124 9.41 -0.46 -20.81
C ALA A 124 10.41 0.70 -20.85
N ALA A 125 10.37 1.59 -19.85
CA ALA A 125 11.36 2.67 -19.70
C ALA A 125 12.73 2.18 -19.20
N GLY A 126 12.94 0.88 -18.93
CA GLY A 126 14.19 0.34 -18.38
C GLY A 126 14.48 0.72 -16.93
N LEU A 127 13.50 1.30 -16.24
CA LEU A 127 13.67 1.77 -14.86
C LEU A 127 13.63 0.65 -13.81
N LEU A 128 13.24 -0.57 -14.21
CA LEU A 128 13.20 -1.74 -13.33
C LEU A 128 14.44 -2.64 -13.46
N ASP A 129 15.36 -2.37 -14.40
CA ASP A 129 16.52 -3.20 -14.66
C ASP A 129 17.43 -3.27 -13.43
N GLY A 130 17.69 -4.50 -12.97
CA GLY A 130 18.50 -4.80 -11.77
C GLY A 130 17.83 -4.50 -10.43
N LYS A 131 16.65 -3.89 -10.42
CA LYS A 131 15.93 -3.48 -9.19
C LYS A 131 14.91 -4.54 -8.75
N ARG A 132 14.67 -4.60 -7.43
CA ARG A 132 13.47 -5.26 -6.91
C ARG A 132 12.24 -4.45 -7.31
N CYS A 133 11.18 -5.13 -7.66
CA CYS A 133 9.93 -4.49 -8.00
C CYS A 133 8.75 -5.42 -7.74
N THR A 134 7.55 -4.87 -7.75
CA THR A 134 6.32 -5.66 -7.68
C THR A 134 5.24 -5.09 -8.59
N THR A 135 4.22 -5.86 -8.84
CA THR A 135 2.98 -5.50 -9.50
C THR A 135 1.84 -6.34 -8.90
N HIS A 136 0.63 -6.19 -9.37
CA HIS A 136 -0.46 -7.05 -8.93
C HIS A 136 -0.09 -8.53 -9.17
N TRP A 137 -0.30 -9.39 -8.17
CA TRP A 137 0.10 -10.80 -8.17
C TRP A 137 -0.29 -11.54 -9.47
N ARG A 138 -1.47 -11.20 -10.02
CA ARG A 138 -1.97 -11.80 -11.27
C ARG A 138 -1.08 -11.52 -12.47
N HIS A 139 -0.31 -10.47 -12.43
CA HIS A 139 0.55 -9.99 -13.52
C HIS A 139 2.05 -10.14 -13.23
N ALA A 140 2.43 -10.63 -12.05
CA ALA A 140 3.83 -10.67 -11.61
C ALA A 140 4.69 -11.58 -12.52
N GLN A 141 4.22 -12.79 -12.85
CA GLN A 141 4.94 -13.68 -13.75
C GLN A 141 5.12 -13.03 -15.13
N ARG A 142 4.08 -12.41 -15.65
CA ARG A 142 4.11 -11.70 -16.93
C ARG A 142 5.09 -10.53 -16.94
N LEU A 143 5.17 -9.77 -15.82
CA LEU A 143 6.15 -8.70 -15.69
C LEU A 143 7.58 -9.26 -15.72
N ALA A 144 7.84 -10.37 -15.02
CA ALA A 144 9.13 -11.03 -15.00
C ALA A 144 9.52 -11.58 -16.39
N ASP A 145 8.57 -12.15 -17.13
CA ASP A 145 8.81 -12.67 -18.48
C ASP A 145 9.09 -11.54 -19.49
N ALA A 146 8.40 -10.40 -19.35
CA ALA A 146 8.57 -9.24 -20.24
C ALA A 146 9.87 -8.46 -19.95
N TYR A 147 10.31 -8.42 -18.69
CA TYR A 147 11.49 -7.66 -18.24
C TYR A 147 12.39 -8.56 -17.40
N PRO A 148 13.22 -9.45 -18.01
CA PRO A 148 14.01 -10.46 -17.32
C PRO A 148 15.08 -9.88 -16.37
N ASP A 149 15.51 -8.64 -16.60
CA ASP A 149 16.47 -7.94 -15.74
C ASP A 149 15.84 -7.37 -14.46
N ALA A 150 14.50 -7.32 -14.37
CA ALA A 150 13.78 -6.88 -13.19
C ALA A 150 13.66 -8.04 -12.17
N LYS A 151 13.85 -7.73 -10.88
CA LYS A 151 13.71 -8.71 -9.79
C LYS A 151 12.29 -8.64 -9.22
N VAL A 152 11.35 -9.26 -9.91
CA VAL A 152 9.93 -9.21 -9.55
C VAL A 152 9.64 -10.04 -8.29
N ASP A 153 9.08 -9.41 -7.26
CA ASP A 153 8.64 -10.04 -6.02
C ASP A 153 7.09 -10.02 -5.99
N PRO A 154 6.42 -11.17 -6.21
CA PRO A 154 4.97 -11.24 -6.27
C PRO A 154 4.29 -11.19 -4.90
N ASP A 155 5.06 -11.39 -3.82
CA ASP A 155 4.51 -11.64 -2.49
C ASP A 155 4.43 -10.37 -1.61
N VAL A 156 4.83 -9.20 -2.14
CA VAL A 156 4.89 -7.95 -1.38
C VAL A 156 3.86 -6.93 -1.84
N LEU A 157 3.41 -6.05 -0.93
CA LEU A 157 2.45 -4.99 -1.26
C LEU A 157 3.09 -3.88 -2.09
N TYR A 158 4.30 -3.49 -1.72
CA TYR A 158 5.08 -2.49 -2.44
C TYR A 158 6.58 -2.68 -2.19
N VAL A 159 7.37 -2.14 -3.10
CA VAL A 159 8.84 -2.12 -3.05
C VAL A 159 9.31 -0.67 -3.14
N ASP A 160 10.25 -0.30 -2.26
CA ASP A 160 10.96 0.98 -2.24
C ASP A 160 12.39 0.73 -2.71
N GLU A 161 12.70 1.10 -3.94
CA GLU A 161 14.04 1.10 -4.55
C GLU A 161 14.38 2.52 -5.05
N ASP A 162 14.24 3.49 -4.12
CA ASP A 162 14.42 4.93 -4.40
C ASP A 162 15.48 5.18 -5.51
N PRO A 163 15.17 5.96 -6.55
CA PRO A 163 13.99 6.79 -6.74
C PRO A 163 12.78 6.07 -7.41
N VAL A 164 12.82 4.76 -7.59
CA VAL A 164 11.77 3.97 -8.24
C VAL A 164 10.98 3.18 -7.20
N PHE A 165 9.66 3.35 -7.20
CA PHE A 165 8.74 2.69 -6.29
C PHE A 165 7.72 1.89 -7.07
N THR A 166 7.35 0.71 -6.60
CA THR A 166 6.34 -0.13 -7.26
C THR A 166 5.37 -0.71 -6.26
N SER A 167 4.10 -0.85 -6.61
CA SER A 167 3.10 -1.48 -5.75
C SER A 167 2.20 -2.47 -6.50
N ALA A 168 1.59 -3.36 -5.72
CA ALA A 168 0.60 -4.32 -6.20
C ALA A 168 -0.69 -3.65 -6.72
N GLY A 169 -0.84 -2.34 -6.51
CA GLY A 169 -2.05 -1.61 -6.89
C GLY A 169 -3.22 -1.83 -5.95
N THR A 170 -4.41 -1.38 -6.34
CA THR A 170 -5.59 -1.37 -5.49
C THR A 170 -5.29 -0.83 -4.08
N ALA A 171 -5.69 -1.50 -3.01
CA ALA A 171 -5.42 -1.05 -1.64
C ALA A 171 -3.91 -0.89 -1.32
N ALA A 172 -3.02 -1.68 -1.95
CA ALA A 172 -1.58 -1.53 -1.79
C ALA A 172 -1.03 -0.25 -2.44
N GLY A 173 -1.75 0.33 -3.40
CA GLY A 173 -1.45 1.66 -3.95
C GLY A 173 -1.57 2.76 -2.91
N ILE A 174 -2.58 2.68 -2.03
CA ILE A 174 -2.73 3.60 -0.89
C ILE A 174 -1.53 3.48 0.05
N ASP A 175 -1.12 2.24 0.36
CA ASP A 175 0.01 1.99 1.26
C ASP A 175 1.32 2.57 0.70
N LEU A 176 1.58 2.39 -0.60
CA LEU A 176 2.75 2.97 -1.25
C LEU A 176 2.72 4.51 -1.23
N CYS A 177 1.61 5.13 -1.60
CA CYS A 177 1.49 6.59 -1.59
C CYS A 177 1.71 7.16 -0.18
N LEU A 178 1.10 6.55 0.84
CA LEU A 178 1.31 6.94 2.24
C LEU A 178 2.76 6.67 2.71
N HIS A 179 3.41 5.61 2.21
CA HIS A 179 4.82 5.34 2.47
C HIS A 179 5.72 6.44 1.91
N ILE A 180 5.50 6.86 0.66
CA ILE A 180 6.25 7.96 0.03
C ILE A 180 6.06 9.25 0.82
N VAL A 181 4.83 9.63 1.16
CA VAL A 181 4.56 10.81 2.00
C VAL A 181 5.27 10.71 3.34
N ARG A 182 5.25 9.55 3.98
CA ARG A 182 5.93 9.30 5.26
C ARG A 182 7.44 9.48 5.16
N LYS A 183 8.03 8.98 4.09
CA LYS A 183 9.48 9.07 3.83
C LYS A 183 9.90 10.52 3.58
N GLU A 184 9.13 11.28 2.82
CA GLU A 184 9.47 12.63 2.38
C GLU A 184 9.08 13.73 3.39
N GLN A 185 7.95 13.57 4.08
CA GLN A 185 7.34 14.62 4.90
C GLN A 185 7.04 14.18 6.33
N GLY A 186 7.37 12.95 6.66
CA GLY A 186 7.28 12.40 8.00
C GLY A 186 5.93 11.80 8.37
N SER A 187 5.93 11.14 9.52
CA SER A 187 4.78 10.35 9.98
C SER A 187 3.54 11.19 10.28
N ARG A 188 3.70 12.44 10.74
CA ARG A 188 2.57 13.33 11.05
C ARG A 188 1.70 13.56 9.81
N VAL A 189 2.33 13.89 8.69
CA VAL A 189 1.64 14.18 7.44
C VAL A 189 0.94 12.92 6.90
N ALA A 190 1.67 11.80 6.78
CA ALA A 190 1.10 10.54 6.30
C ALA A 190 -0.09 10.06 7.13
N ASN A 191 -0.03 10.25 8.47
CA ASN A 191 -1.12 9.84 9.35
C ASN A 191 -2.34 10.76 9.27
N GLY A 192 -2.15 12.06 9.06
CA GLY A 192 -3.24 12.99 8.82
C GLY A 192 -4.00 12.60 7.54
N ILE A 193 -3.28 12.37 6.45
CA ILE A 193 -3.87 11.92 5.18
C ILE A 193 -4.61 10.58 5.36
N ALA A 194 -3.97 9.59 6.00
CA ALA A 194 -4.57 8.26 6.21
C ALA A 194 -5.86 8.33 7.04
N ARG A 195 -5.90 9.20 8.08
CA ARG A 195 -7.10 9.41 8.91
C ARG A 195 -8.26 9.93 8.07
N ARG A 196 -8.01 10.91 7.20
CA ARG A 196 -9.05 11.49 6.33
C ARG A 196 -9.56 10.49 5.30
N MET A 197 -8.68 9.63 4.81
CA MET A 197 -9.03 8.51 3.91
C MET A 197 -9.71 7.32 4.63
N VAL A 198 -9.79 7.34 5.97
CA VAL A 198 -10.35 6.24 6.79
C VAL A 198 -9.59 4.92 6.55
N VAL A 199 -8.28 4.99 6.40
CA VAL A 199 -7.41 3.82 6.19
C VAL A 199 -6.35 3.72 7.30
N PRO A 200 -5.79 2.52 7.54
CA PRO A 200 -4.66 2.37 8.44
C PRO A 200 -3.48 3.25 8.01
N PRO A 201 -2.84 3.98 8.93
CA PRO A 201 -1.80 4.94 8.56
C PRO A 201 -0.51 4.30 8.06
N HIS A 202 -0.34 3.00 8.25
CA HIS A 202 0.82 2.26 7.79
C HIS A 202 0.54 0.77 7.66
N ARG A 203 0.87 0.24 6.49
CA ARG A 203 1.06 -1.20 6.24
C ARG A 203 2.47 -1.39 5.71
N ASP A 204 3.14 -2.44 6.22
CA ASP A 204 4.49 -2.79 5.78
C ASP A 204 4.42 -3.31 4.33
N GLY A 205 5.29 -2.78 3.46
CA GLY A 205 5.39 -3.22 2.07
C GLY A 205 5.70 -4.71 1.92
N GLY A 206 6.44 -5.28 2.86
CA GLY A 206 6.75 -6.71 2.89
C GLY A 206 5.59 -7.63 3.33
N GLN A 207 4.38 -7.09 3.59
CA GLN A 207 3.21 -7.95 3.78
C GLN A 207 2.81 -8.63 2.47
N ALA A 208 2.41 -9.91 2.58
CA ALA A 208 1.97 -10.67 1.42
C ALA A 208 0.71 -10.07 0.79
N GLN A 209 0.69 -10.03 -0.55
CA GLN A 209 -0.54 -9.82 -1.29
C GLN A 209 -1.51 -10.98 -0.99
N TYR A 210 -2.81 -10.74 -1.04
CA TYR A 210 -3.82 -11.81 -1.00
C TYR A 210 -3.78 -12.60 -2.31
N VAL A 211 -2.77 -13.46 -2.44
CA VAL A 211 -2.66 -14.37 -3.59
C VAL A 211 -3.66 -15.49 -3.38
N ALA A 212 -4.58 -15.68 -4.31
CA ALA A 212 -5.38 -16.89 -4.34
C ALA A 212 -4.42 -18.07 -4.59
N SER A 213 -4.06 -18.79 -3.53
CA SER A 213 -3.51 -20.14 -3.67
C SER A 213 -4.51 -20.94 -4.51
N PRO A 214 -4.09 -21.83 -5.43
CA PRO A 214 -5.02 -22.63 -6.20
C PRO A 214 -6.02 -23.24 -5.23
N LEU A 215 -7.28 -22.84 -5.32
CA LEU A 215 -8.36 -23.36 -4.51
C LEU A 215 -8.44 -24.86 -4.81
N ALA A 216 -7.85 -25.67 -3.94
CA ALA A 216 -8.35 -27.01 -3.77
C ALA A 216 -9.84 -26.82 -3.47
N THR A 217 -10.72 -27.39 -4.29
CA THR A 217 -12.17 -27.42 -4.11
C THR A 217 -12.49 -27.84 -2.68
N VAL A 218 -12.76 -26.87 -1.81
CA VAL A 218 -13.13 -27.07 -0.41
C VAL A 218 -14.55 -26.52 -0.22
N PRO A 219 -15.42 -27.24 0.49
CA PRO A 219 -16.81 -26.86 0.66
C PRO A 219 -16.97 -25.51 1.34
N ASP A 220 -18.06 -24.85 1.07
CA ASP A 220 -18.58 -23.51 1.32
C ASP A 220 -18.58 -22.99 2.79
N THR A 221 -17.54 -23.22 3.58
CA THR A 221 -17.45 -22.66 4.92
C THR A 221 -16.20 -21.80 5.07
N THR A 222 -16.37 -20.48 5.02
CA THR A 222 -15.27 -19.54 5.25
C THR A 222 -14.84 -19.55 6.72
N LEU A 223 -13.56 -19.21 7.01
CA LEU A 223 -13.10 -19.00 8.38
C LEU A 223 -13.57 -17.65 8.97
N SER A 224 -14.33 -16.84 8.24
CA SER A 224 -14.80 -15.51 8.67
C SER A 224 -15.40 -15.52 10.08
N PRO A 225 -16.36 -16.38 10.43
CA PRO A 225 -16.92 -16.41 11.79
C PRO A 225 -15.89 -16.76 12.86
N LEU A 226 -14.87 -17.55 12.50
CA LEU A 226 -13.78 -17.88 13.41
C LEU A 226 -12.82 -16.70 13.59
N LEU A 227 -12.52 -15.96 12.54
CA LEU A 227 -11.69 -14.76 12.59
C LEU A 227 -12.36 -13.67 13.42
N ASP A 228 -13.66 -13.48 13.26
CA ASP A 228 -14.47 -12.55 14.06
C ASP A 228 -14.42 -12.94 15.54
N TRP A 229 -14.61 -14.24 15.82
CA TRP A 229 -14.51 -14.74 17.18
C TRP A 229 -13.09 -14.54 17.75
N MET A 230 -12.03 -14.84 16.99
CA MET A 230 -10.65 -14.62 17.42
C MET A 230 -10.39 -13.15 17.74
N THR A 231 -10.90 -12.23 16.93
CA THR A 231 -10.78 -10.76 17.13
C THR A 231 -11.51 -10.32 18.40
N ALA A 232 -12.66 -10.88 18.70
CA ALA A 232 -13.40 -10.60 19.93
C ALA A 232 -12.73 -11.18 21.19
N HIS A 233 -11.81 -12.15 21.05
CA HIS A 233 -11.20 -12.88 22.16
C HIS A 233 -9.66 -12.74 22.21
N LEU A 234 -9.11 -11.61 21.70
CA LEU A 234 -7.66 -11.39 21.61
C LEU A 234 -6.92 -11.51 22.95
N ALA A 235 -7.59 -11.17 24.06
CA ALA A 235 -7.01 -11.27 25.39
C ALA A 235 -6.76 -12.71 25.86
N GLU A 236 -7.43 -13.67 25.23
CA GLU A 236 -7.34 -15.07 25.64
C GLU A 236 -6.11 -15.78 25.06
N ASN A 237 -5.76 -16.93 25.67
CA ASN A 237 -4.71 -17.79 25.12
C ASN A 237 -5.23 -18.57 23.91
N LEU A 238 -5.09 -17.97 22.72
CA LEU A 238 -5.52 -18.54 21.44
C LEU A 238 -4.39 -19.38 20.81
N THR A 239 -4.15 -20.57 21.37
CA THR A 239 -3.22 -21.54 20.76
C THR A 239 -3.79 -22.09 19.46
N VAL A 240 -2.92 -22.48 18.51
CA VAL A 240 -3.32 -23.11 17.25
C VAL A 240 -4.21 -24.34 17.50
N THR A 241 -3.87 -25.14 18.52
CA THR A 241 -4.67 -26.33 18.90
C THR A 241 -6.09 -25.95 19.34
N ARG A 242 -6.23 -24.92 20.18
CA ARG A 242 -7.55 -24.45 20.67
C ARG A 242 -8.42 -23.91 19.56
N VAL A 243 -7.82 -23.08 18.69
CA VAL A 243 -8.54 -22.48 17.56
C VAL A 243 -8.91 -23.52 16.51
N ALA A 244 -8.02 -24.48 16.23
CA ALA A 244 -8.28 -25.60 15.32
C ALA A 244 -9.44 -26.50 15.83
N ALA A 245 -9.45 -26.81 17.13
CA ALA A 245 -10.55 -27.56 17.74
C ALA A 245 -11.89 -26.85 17.59
N ARG A 246 -11.92 -25.52 17.76
CA ARG A 246 -13.14 -24.74 17.55
C ARG A 246 -13.63 -24.76 16.09
N ALA A 247 -12.71 -24.88 15.14
CA ALA A 247 -13.02 -25.05 13.73
C ALA A 247 -13.32 -26.50 13.31
N ASN A 248 -13.36 -27.45 14.25
CA ASN A 248 -13.45 -28.86 14.00
C ASN A 248 -12.39 -29.41 13.02
N MET A 249 -11.15 -28.89 13.15
CA MET A 249 -10.02 -29.24 12.29
C MET A 249 -8.84 -29.77 13.11
N SER A 250 -7.99 -30.58 12.47
CA SER A 250 -6.66 -30.83 13.02
C SER A 250 -5.80 -29.57 12.99
N PRO A 251 -4.85 -29.39 13.91
CA PRO A 251 -3.96 -28.22 13.91
C PRO A 251 -3.23 -27.99 12.58
N ARG A 252 -2.81 -29.07 11.90
CA ARG A 252 -2.14 -29.02 10.60
C ARG A 252 -3.08 -28.56 9.49
N THR A 253 -4.31 -29.09 9.45
CA THR A 253 -5.33 -28.69 8.46
C THR A 253 -5.72 -27.25 8.66
N PHE A 254 -5.96 -26.86 9.92
CA PHE A 254 -6.29 -25.49 10.30
C PHE A 254 -5.19 -24.50 9.87
N ALA A 255 -3.93 -24.76 10.24
CA ALA A 255 -2.83 -23.83 9.92
C ALA A 255 -2.67 -23.61 8.41
N ARG A 256 -2.77 -24.71 7.61
CA ARG A 256 -2.72 -24.63 6.14
C ARG A 256 -3.88 -23.83 5.57
N ARG A 257 -5.11 -24.11 6.03
CA ARG A 257 -6.31 -23.42 5.57
C ARG A 257 -6.32 -21.96 5.99
N PHE A 258 -5.93 -21.67 7.24
CA PHE A 258 -5.82 -20.33 7.76
C PHE A 258 -4.85 -19.48 6.93
N GLN A 259 -3.68 -20.04 6.62
CA GLN A 259 -2.70 -19.34 5.77
C GLN A 259 -3.21 -19.14 4.34
N SER A 260 -3.94 -20.10 3.79
CA SER A 260 -4.57 -19.97 2.47
C SER A 260 -5.65 -18.90 2.44
N GLU A 261 -6.46 -18.75 3.50
CA GLU A 261 -7.55 -17.76 3.54
C GLU A 261 -7.10 -16.36 4.01
N THR A 262 -6.06 -16.27 4.87
CA THR A 262 -5.64 -14.99 5.48
C THR A 262 -4.30 -14.48 4.98
N GLY A 263 -3.55 -15.26 4.21
CA GLY A 263 -2.19 -14.92 3.78
C GLY A 263 -1.13 -14.99 4.87
N ALA A 264 -1.48 -15.31 6.13
CA ALA A 264 -0.59 -15.33 7.27
C ALA A 264 -0.73 -16.60 8.12
N THR A 265 0.31 -16.96 8.86
CA THR A 265 0.17 -18.02 9.87
C THR A 265 -0.74 -17.55 11.00
N PRO A 266 -1.49 -18.45 11.69
CA PRO A 266 -2.36 -18.08 12.81
C PRO A 266 -1.66 -17.26 13.90
N ALA A 267 -0.40 -17.60 14.21
CA ALA A 267 0.38 -16.88 15.22
C ALA A 267 0.77 -15.45 14.77
N ARG A 268 1.15 -15.28 13.49
CA ARG A 268 1.46 -13.96 12.92
C ARG A 268 0.19 -13.10 12.89
N TRP A 269 -0.88 -13.62 12.34
CA TRP A 269 -2.16 -12.91 12.26
C TRP A 269 -2.65 -12.45 13.65
N LEU A 270 -2.59 -13.34 14.65
CA LEU A 270 -2.98 -13.02 16.03
C LEU A 270 -2.11 -11.89 16.61
N SER A 271 -0.79 -11.93 16.37
CA SER A 271 0.13 -10.87 16.80
C SER A 271 -0.20 -9.53 16.16
N ASP A 272 -0.53 -9.54 14.86
CA ASP A 272 -0.89 -8.34 14.11
C ASP A 272 -2.20 -7.72 14.64
N GLN A 273 -3.23 -8.53 14.90
CA GLN A 273 -4.50 -8.08 15.50
C GLN A 273 -4.32 -7.51 16.92
N ARG A 274 -3.48 -8.16 17.73
CA ARG A 274 -3.17 -7.67 19.09
C ARG A 274 -2.43 -6.33 19.05
N VAL A 275 -1.50 -6.15 18.13
CA VAL A 275 -0.81 -4.85 17.96
C VAL A 275 -1.78 -3.78 17.48
N LEU A 276 -2.70 -4.09 16.57
CA LEU A 276 -3.73 -3.16 16.11
C LEU A 276 -4.66 -2.75 17.27
N ALA A 277 -5.10 -3.69 18.08
CA ALA A 277 -5.89 -3.38 19.28
C ALA A 277 -5.10 -2.55 20.30
N ALA A 278 -3.79 -2.81 20.46
CA ALA A 278 -2.92 -2.00 21.31
C ALA A 278 -2.77 -0.56 20.79
N GLN A 279 -2.67 -0.35 19.48
CA GLN A 279 -2.65 0.99 18.87
C GLN A 279 -3.89 1.79 19.26
N HIS A 280 -5.07 1.19 19.07
CA HIS A 280 -6.34 1.82 19.43
C HIS A 280 -6.38 2.23 20.93
N LEU A 281 -5.89 1.38 21.84
CA LEU A 281 -5.82 1.72 23.26
C LEU A 281 -4.77 2.79 23.57
N LEU A 282 -3.65 2.81 22.84
CA LEU A 282 -2.62 3.85 23.00
C LEU A 282 -3.11 5.23 22.55
N GLU A 283 -3.96 5.28 21.53
CA GLU A 283 -4.53 6.51 20.98
C GLU A 283 -5.66 7.06 21.85
N ASN A 284 -6.48 6.17 22.44
CA ASN A 284 -7.75 6.54 23.07
C ASN A 284 -7.76 6.37 24.60
N SER A 285 -6.61 6.05 25.23
CA SER A 285 -6.56 5.87 26.68
C SER A 285 -5.20 6.24 27.30
N ASP A 286 -5.22 6.50 28.63
CA ASP A 286 -4.03 6.71 29.45
C ASP A 286 -3.48 5.44 30.08
N LEU A 287 -3.99 4.29 29.71
CA LEU A 287 -3.60 3.02 30.29
C LEU A 287 -2.08 2.80 30.17
N PRO A 288 -1.41 2.34 31.24
CA PRO A 288 -0.01 1.91 31.17
C PRO A 288 0.20 0.85 30.09
N VAL A 289 1.37 0.85 29.44
CA VAL A 289 1.70 -0.10 28.37
C VAL A 289 1.56 -1.55 28.84
N ASP A 290 1.88 -1.83 30.10
CA ASP A 290 1.77 -3.18 30.66
C ASP A 290 0.29 -3.61 30.78
N VAL A 291 -0.59 -2.70 31.20
CA VAL A 291 -2.05 -2.95 31.24
C VAL A 291 -2.62 -3.14 29.83
N ILE A 292 -2.15 -2.36 28.87
CA ILE A 292 -2.55 -2.55 27.46
C ILE A 292 -2.12 -3.93 26.96
N ALA A 293 -0.88 -4.35 27.26
CA ALA A 293 -0.37 -5.66 26.87
C ALA A 293 -1.27 -6.80 27.36
N GLU A 294 -1.67 -6.75 28.62
CA GLU A 294 -2.58 -7.73 29.22
C GLU A 294 -3.96 -7.73 28.51
N ARG A 295 -4.54 -6.53 28.32
CA ARG A 295 -5.87 -6.39 27.68
C ARG A 295 -5.93 -6.91 26.25
N VAL A 296 -4.83 -6.80 25.53
CA VAL A 296 -4.78 -7.30 24.13
C VAL A 296 -4.19 -8.72 24.03
N GLY A 297 -3.85 -9.36 25.16
CA GLY A 297 -3.42 -10.74 25.22
C GLY A 297 -1.94 -11.02 25.00
N PHE A 298 -1.07 -9.99 25.12
CA PHE A 298 0.36 -10.19 25.30
C PHE A 298 0.65 -10.47 26.78
N GLY A 299 1.55 -11.42 27.05
CA GLY A 299 1.88 -11.84 28.42
C GLY A 299 2.65 -10.78 29.25
N GLY A 300 2.74 -9.53 28.78
CA GLY A 300 3.36 -8.41 29.47
C GLY A 300 3.89 -7.35 28.52
N GLY A 301 4.17 -6.16 29.04
CA GLY A 301 4.60 -5.00 28.26
C GLY A 301 5.90 -5.20 27.48
N ALA A 302 6.81 -6.04 27.96
CA ALA A 302 8.05 -6.36 27.25
C ALA A 302 7.76 -7.08 25.92
N VAL A 303 6.83 -8.04 25.94
CA VAL A 303 6.41 -8.79 24.74
C VAL A 303 5.68 -7.86 23.76
N LEU A 304 4.76 -7.02 24.27
CA LEU A 304 4.12 -5.99 23.45
C LEU A 304 5.14 -5.07 22.80
N ARG A 305 6.12 -4.54 23.53
CA ARG A 305 7.16 -3.64 22.98
C ARG A 305 7.93 -4.30 21.85
N GLN A 306 8.29 -5.58 22.00
CA GLN A 306 9.01 -6.33 20.97
C GLN A 306 8.16 -6.50 19.68
N HIS A 307 6.91 -6.93 19.81
CA HIS A 307 6.00 -7.09 18.68
C HIS A 307 5.66 -5.74 18.03
N PHE A 308 5.43 -4.72 18.85
CA PHE A 308 5.08 -3.38 18.38
C PHE A 308 6.25 -2.75 17.59
N LEU A 309 7.48 -2.86 18.11
CA LEU A 309 8.67 -2.38 17.42
C LEU A 309 8.87 -3.09 16.08
N ARG A 310 8.70 -4.41 16.06
CA ARG A 310 8.84 -5.21 14.84
C ARG A 310 7.78 -4.84 13.78
N LEU A 311 6.55 -4.55 14.20
CA LEU A 311 5.41 -4.35 13.29
C LEU A 311 5.14 -2.88 12.96
N ARG A 312 5.65 -1.96 13.76
CA ARG A 312 5.40 -0.50 13.64
C ARG A 312 6.66 0.35 13.59
N CYS A 313 7.84 -0.27 13.65
CA CYS A 313 9.15 0.40 13.65
C CYS A 313 9.28 1.53 14.70
N THR A 314 8.46 1.48 15.76
CA THR A 314 8.45 2.46 16.86
C THR A 314 8.05 1.79 18.18
N THR A 315 8.32 2.45 19.31
CA THR A 315 7.88 1.95 20.62
C THR A 315 6.44 2.36 20.92
N PRO A 316 5.67 1.59 21.74
CA PRO A 316 4.33 1.97 22.15
C PRO A 316 4.25 3.37 22.79
N GLN A 317 5.24 3.77 23.59
CA GLN A 317 5.29 5.10 24.19
C GLN A 317 5.55 6.21 23.17
N ALA A 318 6.47 5.99 22.22
CA ALA A 318 6.72 6.95 21.14
C ALA A 318 5.46 7.07 20.25
N TYR A 319 4.82 5.94 19.93
CA TYR A 319 3.57 5.90 19.19
C TYR A 319 2.50 6.75 19.90
N ARG A 320 2.24 6.52 21.20
CA ARG A 320 1.28 7.30 21.99
C ARG A 320 1.56 8.80 21.91
N ARG A 321 2.82 9.23 22.10
CA ARG A 321 3.17 10.67 22.02
C ARG A 321 2.85 11.29 20.66
N THR A 322 2.98 10.52 19.61
CA THR A 322 2.76 10.98 18.24
C THR A 322 1.27 11.04 17.88
N PHE A 323 0.46 10.11 18.41
CA PHE A 323 -0.90 9.86 17.92
C PHE A 323 -2.00 10.22 18.90
N ARG A 324 -1.67 10.54 20.15
CA ARG A 324 -2.66 10.99 21.10
C ARG A 324 -3.12 12.40 20.71
N ALA A 325 -4.42 12.58 20.51
CA ALA A 325 -5.01 13.90 20.41
C ALA A 325 -4.71 14.68 21.68
N VAL A 326 -4.03 15.80 21.55
CA VAL A 326 -3.88 16.76 22.68
C VAL A 326 -5.27 17.32 22.89
N THR A 327 -5.98 16.83 23.89
CA THR A 327 -7.16 17.50 24.43
C THR A 327 -6.65 18.82 25.00
N GLN A 328 -6.88 19.91 24.28
CA GLN A 328 -6.68 21.24 24.85
C GLN A 328 -7.61 21.34 26.07
N PRO A 329 -7.12 21.78 27.25
CA PRO A 329 -8.00 22.09 28.33
C PRO A 329 -8.90 23.24 27.91
N GLU A 330 -10.22 23.03 28.04
CA GLU A 330 -11.18 24.09 27.88
C GLU A 330 -10.75 25.27 28.75
N SER A 331 -10.51 26.41 28.13
CA SER A 331 -10.25 27.65 28.85
C SER A 331 -11.51 27.95 29.68
N PRO A 332 -11.42 28.20 30.98
CA PRO A 332 -12.58 28.57 31.73
C PRO A 332 -13.11 29.89 31.19
N SER A 333 -14.35 29.88 30.73
CA SER A 333 -15.11 31.05 30.33
C SER A 333 -15.21 32.00 31.56
N ALA A 334 -14.61 33.18 31.42
CA ALA A 334 -14.79 34.30 32.35
C ALA A 334 -16.12 35.00 32.12
#